data_979078ad52403aa762d3f430bf5f094a
#
_entry.id   979078ad52403aa762d3f430bf5f094a
#
_cell.length_a   1.000
_cell.length_b   1.000
_cell.length_c   1.000
_cell.angle_alpha   90.00
_cell.angle_beta   90.00
_cell.angle_gamma   90.00
#
_symmetry.space_group_name_H-M   'P 1'
#
loop_
_entity.id
_entity.type
_entity.pdbx_description
1 polymer ?
#
loop_
_entity_poly.entity_id
_entity_poly.type
_entity_poly.pdbx_seq_one_letter_code
_entity_poly.pdbx_strand_id
1 'polypeptide(L)'
;SQSLLNLPNLKTIRIFLEGEELDIRTGKVSGWRRTLHMDRGTVTRSFDWTSPSGRTVHVETARLVSFEVKNLMAMSCEVTPVNFDGEITFLSVLDADVENHTRKTNPLVDYGPFGRCLITDVISADETMLFYQGTTEHSGITMACGSVMTVKAGQDGAPDRVTEEGSAPQEWWITEDGLHCCHKLVVQGRKGRKITAEKQMAYTSSLDLEKSGMKELILSILNAAAEKGFKRTSDGQEACMKAMWKQADVVIEGDEALQQGMRFNLFHILQSASRDGKNGMGAKGLSGEGYEGHYFWDTEMYVIPVLIYTNASLAKSLLGYRFRTLNEARARARVLGHEKGALYPWRTINGREASTYFPLGTAQYHINADIAYAFKLYLDVTGDMEFLKDQAAEVLVETARVWADVGCFAEARGGKYCICAVTGPDEYNAIVDNNFYTNLMARENIRDAGWALDTLREMDEPAYEALAAKLGLKEEERELWNRIVENMY
;
A
#
# COMPACT_ATOMS: atom_id res chain seq x y z
N SER A 1 18.03 5.55 6.02
CA SER A 1 17.20 4.82 5.05
C SER A 1 15.73 4.87 5.45
N GLN A 2 14.83 4.59 4.51
CA GLN A 2 13.39 4.51 4.73
C GLN A 2 12.98 3.07 4.42
N SER A 3 12.09 2.49 5.24
CA SER A 3 11.60 1.13 5.00
C SER A 3 10.16 0.98 5.47
N LEU A 4 9.37 0.20 4.73
CA LEU A 4 8.08 -0.28 5.17
C LEU A 4 8.32 -1.36 6.24
N LEU A 5 7.74 -1.18 7.42
CA LEU A 5 7.93 -2.09 8.53
C LEU A 5 6.87 -3.19 8.58
N ASN A 6 7.28 -4.38 9.00
CA ASN A 6 6.34 -5.39 9.46
C ASN A 6 5.68 -4.94 10.77
N LEU A 7 4.37 -5.10 10.83
CA LEU A 7 3.56 -4.74 12.00
C LEU A 7 3.17 -6.00 12.78
N PRO A 8 2.80 -5.86 14.08
CA PRO A 8 2.34 -6.98 14.89
C PRO A 8 1.32 -7.84 14.18
N ASN A 9 1.47 -9.15 14.28
CA ASN A 9 0.65 -10.11 13.58
C ASN A 9 -0.59 -10.48 14.42
N LEU A 10 -1.76 -10.08 13.95
CA LEU A 10 -3.04 -10.39 14.56
C LEU A 10 -3.76 -11.60 13.92
N LYS A 11 -3.23 -12.16 12.82
CA LYS A 11 -3.93 -13.20 12.05
C LYS A 11 -3.92 -14.58 12.68
N THR A 12 -3.14 -14.78 13.73
CA THR A 12 -2.95 -16.11 14.32
C THR A 12 -4.16 -16.52 15.14
N ILE A 13 -4.73 -17.68 14.80
CA ILE A 13 -5.68 -18.44 15.60
C ILE A 13 -5.10 -19.85 15.72
N ARG A 14 -4.71 -20.26 16.94
CA ARG A 14 -4.31 -21.64 17.22
C ARG A 14 -5.52 -22.43 17.68
N ILE A 15 -5.64 -23.65 17.23
CA ILE A 15 -6.80 -24.52 17.50
C ILE A 15 -6.28 -25.79 18.19
N PHE A 16 -6.96 -26.20 19.26
CA PHE A 16 -6.62 -27.41 19.98
C PHE A 16 -7.84 -28.32 20.07
N LEU A 17 -7.65 -29.61 19.86
CA LEU A 17 -8.66 -30.65 19.94
C LEU A 17 -8.33 -31.53 21.16
N GLU A 18 -9.08 -31.41 22.26
CA GLU A 18 -8.75 -32.12 23.50
C GLU A 18 -7.26 -31.91 23.91
N GLY A 19 -6.78 -30.67 23.85
CA GLY A 19 -5.41 -30.27 24.18
C GLY A 19 -4.36 -30.54 23.08
N GLU A 20 -4.70 -31.20 21.98
CA GLU A 20 -3.80 -31.49 20.85
C GLU A 20 -3.86 -30.39 19.81
N GLU A 21 -2.76 -29.69 19.54
CA GLU A 21 -2.72 -28.56 18.62
C GLU A 21 -2.89 -29.01 17.16
N LEU A 22 -3.80 -28.33 16.44
CA LEU A 22 -3.93 -28.45 15.01
C LEU A 22 -2.71 -27.83 14.34
N ASP A 23 -1.73 -28.65 13.99
CA ASP A 23 -0.55 -28.27 13.21
C ASP A 23 -0.48 -29.14 11.95
N ILE A 24 -0.52 -28.50 10.78
CA ILE A 24 -0.45 -29.17 9.48
C ILE A 24 0.87 -29.93 9.25
N ARG A 25 1.89 -29.68 10.06
CA ARG A 25 3.20 -30.36 10.04
C ARG A 25 3.20 -31.68 10.82
N THR A 26 2.30 -31.85 11.79
CA THR A 26 2.30 -33.00 12.72
C THR A 26 1.17 -33.98 12.44
N GLY A 27 0.05 -33.53 11.88
CA GLY A 27 -1.10 -34.36 11.52
C GLY A 27 -1.14 -34.73 10.03
N LYS A 28 -2.17 -35.46 9.65
CA LYS A 28 -2.45 -35.80 8.25
C LYS A 28 -3.43 -34.80 7.64
N VAL A 29 -3.02 -34.12 6.58
CA VAL A 29 -3.85 -33.17 5.82
C VAL A 29 -4.39 -33.84 4.56
N SER A 30 -5.66 -33.62 4.25
CA SER A 30 -6.30 -34.04 2.99
C SER A 30 -7.28 -32.96 2.50
N GLY A 31 -7.66 -33.03 1.24
CA GLY A 31 -8.63 -32.09 0.65
C GLY A 31 -8.18 -30.63 0.62
N TRP A 32 -6.86 -30.37 0.66
CA TRP A 32 -6.34 -29.01 0.72
C TRP A 32 -6.72 -28.17 -0.51
N ARG A 33 -7.37 -27.04 -0.24
CA ARG A 33 -7.70 -26.04 -1.24
C ARG A 33 -7.48 -24.65 -0.69
N ARG A 34 -6.86 -23.76 -1.49
CA ARG A 34 -6.76 -22.33 -1.19
C ARG A 34 -7.15 -21.54 -2.42
N THR A 35 -8.08 -20.60 -2.27
CA THR A 35 -8.62 -19.82 -3.38
C THR A 35 -8.57 -18.34 -3.06
N LEU A 36 -8.07 -17.53 -4.00
CA LEU A 36 -8.24 -16.08 -4.02
C LEU A 36 -9.48 -15.77 -4.87
N HIS A 37 -10.51 -15.21 -4.26
CA HIS A 37 -11.71 -14.72 -4.92
C HIS A 37 -11.53 -13.25 -5.28
N MET A 38 -11.02 -12.97 -6.48
CA MET A 38 -10.73 -11.62 -6.94
C MET A 38 -11.97 -10.75 -7.09
N ASP A 39 -13.12 -11.37 -7.39
CA ASP A 39 -14.42 -10.73 -7.48
C ASP A 39 -14.97 -10.25 -6.12
N ARG A 40 -14.50 -10.86 -5.02
CA ARG A 40 -14.95 -10.58 -3.65
C ARG A 40 -13.86 -9.97 -2.77
N GLY A 41 -12.60 -9.99 -3.21
CA GLY A 41 -11.46 -9.54 -2.41
C GLY A 41 -11.24 -10.39 -1.16
N THR A 42 -11.49 -11.71 -1.24
CA THR A 42 -11.37 -12.64 -0.11
C THR A 42 -10.44 -13.81 -0.44
N VAL A 43 -9.78 -14.35 0.57
CA VAL A 43 -9.02 -15.60 0.47
C VAL A 43 -9.68 -16.64 1.33
N THR A 44 -10.03 -17.79 0.73
CA THR A 44 -10.56 -18.96 1.44
C THR A 44 -9.54 -20.09 1.47
N ARG A 45 -9.64 -20.94 2.49
CA ARG A 45 -8.89 -22.17 2.63
C ARG A 45 -9.81 -23.25 3.20
N SER A 46 -9.72 -24.47 2.68
CA SER A 46 -10.48 -25.62 3.16
C SER A 46 -9.57 -26.85 3.18
N PHE A 47 -9.66 -27.68 4.21
CA PHE A 47 -8.93 -28.94 4.34
C PHE A 47 -9.50 -29.79 5.48
N ASP A 48 -9.25 -31.10 5.43
CA ASP A 48 -9.41 -31.99 6.57
C ASP A 48 -8.05 -32.20 7.24
N TRP A 49 -8.04 -32.16 8.57
CA TRP A 49 -6.87 -32.48 9.37
C TRP A 49 -7.19 -33.61 10.37
N THR A 50 -6.35 -34.66 10.36
CA THR A 50 -6.42 -35.74 11.32
C THR A 50 -5.22 -35.66 12.24
N SER A 51 -5.48 -35.55 13.52
CA SER A 51 -4.44 -35.46 14.55
C SER A 51 -3.68 -36.78 14.71
N PRO A 52 -2.48 -36.77 15.32
CA PRO A 52 -1.77 -38.00 15.69
C PRO A 52 -2.60 -39.00 16.52
N SER A 53 -3.51 -38.48 17.36
CA SER A 53 -4.43 -39.34 18.13
C SER A 53 -5.66 -39.84 17.34
N GLY A 54 -5.77 -39.48 16.05
CA GLY A 54 -6.84 -39.94 15.16
C GLY A 54 -8.12 -39.09 15.16
N ARG A 55 -8.16 -37.93 15.85
CA ARG A 55 -9.28 -37.00 15.78
C ARG A 55 -9.25 -36.25 14.45
N THR A 56 -10.36 -36.20 13.76
CA THR A 56 -10.44 -35.51 12.46
C THR A 56 -11.42 -34.37 12.52
N VAL A 57 -10.96 -33.20 11.98
CA VAL A 57 -11.79 -32.02 11.77
C VAL A 57 -11.75 -31.58 10.31
N HIS A 58 -12.88 -31.06 9.82
CA HIS A 58 -12.93 -30.24 8.63
C HIS A 58 -12.75 -28.79 9.01
N VAL A 59 -11.84 -28.07 8.32
CA VAL A 59 -11.52 -26.66 8.60
C VAL A 59 -11.76 -25.82 7.35
N GLU A 60 -12.55 -24.76 7.49
CA GLU A 60 -12.72 -23.74 6.47
C GLU A 60 -12.33 -22.38 7.05
N THR A 61 -11.55 -21.62 6.32
CA THR A 61 -11.21 -20.24 6.73
C THR A 61 -11.48 -19.27 5.60
N ALA A 62 -11.97 -18.09 5.95
CA ALA A 62 -12.08 -16.95 5.05
C ALA A 62 -11.47 -15.71 5.70
N ARG A 63 -10.82 -14.87 4.89
CA ARG A 63 -10.26 -13.61 5.38
C ARG A 63 -10.31 -12.52 4.33
N LEU A 64 -10.39 -11.28 4.79
CA LEU A 64 -10.34 -10.08 3.97
C LEU A 64 -9.64 -8.92 4.68
N VAL A 65 -9.16 -7.96 3.88
CA VAL A 65 -8.82 -6.60 4.31
C VAL A 65 -9.85 -5.69 3.69
N SER A 66 -10.56 -4.91 4.51
CA SER A 66 -11.74 -4.19 4.07
C SER A 66 -11.40 -2.98 3.19
N PHE A 67 -12.09 -2.84 2.06
CA PHE A 67 -12.15 -1.61 1.27
C PHE A 67 -13.33 -0.70 1.66
N GLU A 68 -14.31 -1.24 2.40
CA GLU A 68 -15.44 -0.48 2.90
C GLU A 68 -15.07 0.31 4.16
N VAL A 69 -14.33 -0.33 5.08
CA VAL A 69 -13.93 0.27 6.35
C VAL A 69 -12.41 0.33 6.42
N LYS A 70 -11.85 1.53 6.33
CA LYS A 70 -10.42 1.75 6.51
C LYS A 70 -9.97 1.16 7.85
N ASN A 71 -8.79 0.57 7.89
CA ASN A 71 -8.16 -0.01 9.07
C ASN A 71 -8.68 -1.38 9.53
N LEU A 72 -9.78 -1.92 8.94
CA LEU A 72 -10.39 -3.19 9.34
C LEU A 72 -9.85 -4.38 8.53
N MET A 73 -9.54 -5.45 9.23
CA MET A 73 -9.35 -6.81 8.70
C MET A 73 -10.32 -7.74 9.41
N ALA A 74 -10.84 -8.75 8.71
CA ALA A 74 -11.75 -9.74 9.28
C ALA A 74 -11.37 -11.16 8.84
N MET A 75 -11.55 -12.11 9.76
CA MET A 75 -11.38 -13.54 9.52
C MET A 75 -12.57 -14.32 10.09
N SER A 76 -12.96 -15.37 9.35
CA SER A 76 -13.81 -16.46 9.85
C SER A 76 -13.04 -17.76 9.79
N CYS A 77 -13.14 -18.57 10.83
CA CYS A 77 -12.57 -19.90 10.91
C CYS A 77 -13.66 -20.87 11.38
N GLU A 78 -14.06 -21.77 10.51
CA GLU A 78 -15.05 -22.79 10.78
C GLU A 78 -14.37 -24.14 11.02
N VAL A 79 -14.73 -24.81 12.10
CA VAL A 79 -14.20 -26.12 12.49
C VAL A 79 -15.37 -27.08 12.72
N THR A 80 -15.37 -28.21 12.02
CA THR A 80 -16.39 -29.25 12.16
C THR A 80 -15.74 -30.57 12.57
N PRO A 81 -15.96 -31.07 13.80
CA PRO A 81 -15.52 -32.42 14.18
C PRO A 81 -16.12 -33.47 13.29
N VAL A 82 -15.31 -34.38 12.75
CA VAL A 82 -15.77 -35.44 11.82
C VAL A 82 -16.07 -36.73 12.53
N ASN A 83 -15.26 -37.12 13.53
CA ASN A 83 -15.30 -38.44 14.15
C ASN A 83 -15.24 -38.44 15.68
N PHE A 84 -15.37 -37.31 16.34
CA PHE A 84 -15.31 -37.19 17.81
C PHE A 84 -16.24 -36.11 18.33
N ASP A 85 -16.58 -36.21 19.61
CA ASP A 85 -17.11 -35.16 20.46
C ASP A 85 -16.04 -34.80 21.48
N GLY A 86 -15.90 -33.53 21.85
CA GLY A 86 -14.89 -33.13 22.83
C GLY A 86 -14.61 -31.61 22.83
N GLU A 87 -13.70 -31.22 23.70
CA GLU A 87 -13.31 -29.82 23.85
C GLU A 87 -12.53 -29.33 22.61
N ILE A 88 -12.90 -28.16 22.13
CA ILE A 88 -12.16 -27.43 21.12
C ILE A 88 -11.79 -26.05 21.68
N THR A 89 -10.51 -25.79 21.75
CA THR A 89 -9.97 -24.52 22.22
C THR A 89 -9.48 -23.68 21.03
N PHE A 90 -9.91 -22.41 20.98
CA PHE A 90 -9.39 -21.40 20.09
C PHE A 90 -8.52 -20.43 20.87
N LEU A 91 -7.28 -20.24 20.44
CA LEU A 91 -6.37 -19.27 21.01
C LEU A 91 -6.10 -18.17 19.99
N SER A 92 -6.69 -16.99 20.23
CA SER A 92 -6.39 -15.77 19.46
C SER A 92 -5.09 -15.17 19.95
N VAL A 93 -4.13 -14.94 19.07
CA VAL A 93 -2.82 -14.40 19.43
C VAL A 93 -2.60 -13.06 18.76
N LEU A 94 -2.12 -12.08 19.51
CA LEU A 94 -1.41 -10.91 19.03
C LEU A 94 0.07 -11.18 19.25
N ASP A 95 0.83 -11.18 18.16
CA ASP A 95 2.25 -11.44 18.13
C ASP A 95 2.98 -10.15 17.71
N ALA A 96 3.67 -9.53 18.67
CA ALA A 96 4.48 -8.33 18.46
C ALA A 96 5.98 -8.64 18.28
N ASP A 97 6.36 -9.92 18.26
CA ASP A 97 7.71 -10.36 17.91
C ASP A 97 7.91 -10.35 16.39
N VAL A 98 7.93 -9.14 15.82
CA VAL A 98 8.03 -8.95 14.37
C VAL A 98 9.31 -8.20 14.00
N GLU A 99 9.94 -8.66 12.95
CA GLU A 99 11.20 -8.13 12.42
C GLU A 99 11.08 -7.94 10.90
N ASN A 100 11.89 -7.05 10.37
CA ASN A 100 12.11 -6.95 8.92
C ASN A 100 13.25 -7.90 8.52
N HIS A 101 13.03 -8.71 7.48
CA HIS A 101 13.96 -9.75 7.01
C HIS A 101 14.45 -9.47 5.59
N THR A 102 15.14 -8.38 5.35
CA THR A 102 15.72 -8.12 4.04
C THR A 102 17.06 -8.87 3.90
N ARG A 103 17.19 -9.71 2.88
CA ARG A 103 18.45 -10.39 2.59
C ARG A 103 19.46 -9.40 2.01
N LYS A 104 20.66 -9.32 2.61
CA LYS A 104 21.80 -8.59 2.04
C LYS A 104 22.32 -9.34 0.80
N THR A 105 21.84 -8.98 -0.37
CA THR A 105 22.26 -9.60 -1.64
C THR A 105 23.34 -8.81 -2.36
N ASN A 106 23.51 -7.53 -2.03
CA ASN A 106 24.51 -6.67 -2.61
C ASN A 106 25.25 -5.89 -1.50
N PRO A 107 26.58 -6.10 -1.32
CA PRO A 107 27.35 -5.41 -0.28
C PRO A 107 27.51 -3.91 -0.50
N LEU A 108 27.20 -3.39 -1.71
CA LEU A 108 27.29 -1.98 -2.05
C LEU A 108 26.00 -1.21 -1.76
N VAL A 109 24.94 -1.89 -1.38
CA VAL A 109 23.65 -1.29 -1.05
C VAL A 109 23.42 -1.40 0.44
N ASP A 110 23.17 -0.27 1.10
CA ASP A 110 22.74 -0.26 2.48
C ASP A 110 21.26 -0.64 2.53
N TYR A 111 21.01 -1.88 2.94
CA TYR A 111 19.68 -2.39 3.22
C TYR A 111 19.39 -2.13 4.69
N GLY A 112 18.63 -1.16 5.01
CA GLY A 112 18.21 -0.95 6.39
C GLY A 112 16.70 -1.07 6.55
N PRO A 113 16.14 -0.93 7.73
CA PRO A 113 16.64 -1.46 8.99
C PRO A 113 16.39 -2.98 9.08
N PHE A 114 17.26 -3.67 9.81
CA PHE A 114 17.13 -5.09 10.11
C PHE A 114 16.72 -5.27 11.57
N GLY A 115 15.92 -6.31 11.83
CA GLY A 115 15.48 -6.62 13.17
C GLY A 115 14.24 -5.85 13.59
N ARG A 116 14.10 -5.66 14.88
CA ARG A 116 12.94 -4.99 15.50
C ARG A 116 13.09 -3.48 15.42
N CYS A 117 12.18 -2.83 14.71
CA CYS A 117 12.17 -1.39 14.53
C CYS A 117 11.01 -0.69 15.24
N LEU A 118 10.17 -1.47 15.94
CA LEU A 118 9.08 -0.97 16.77
C LEU A 118 9.48 -1.11 18.25
N ILE A 119 9.48 0.00 18.97
CA ILE A 119 9.61 0.04 20.43
C ILE A 119 8.20 -0.09 20.99
N THR A 120 7.97 -1.11 21.82
CA THR A 120 6.69 -1.35 22.46
C THR A 120 6.41 -0.26 23.50
N ASP A 121 5.32 0.48 23.31
CA ASP A 121 4.81 1.45 24.28
C ASP A 121 3.83 0.78 25.27
N VAL A 122 2.88 0.02 24.70
CA VAL A 122 1.81 -0.67 25.43
C VAL A 122 1.51 -2.00 24.77
N ILE A 123 1.41 -3.05 25.58
CA ILE A 123 0.75 -4.31 25.22
C ILE A 123 -0.23 -4.67 26.31
N SER A 124 -1.45 -5.04 25.97
CA SER A 124 -2.49 -5.39 26.93
C SER A 124 -3.44 -6.45 26.41
N ALA A 125 -3.97 -7.24 27.33
CA ALA A 125 -5.06 -8.17 27.11
C ALA A 125 -6.09 -7.95 28.23
N ASP A 126 -7.34 -7.82 27.87
CA ASP A 126 -8.48 -7.78 28.78
C ASP A 126 -9.62 -8.64 28.22
N GLU A 127 -10.75 -8.71 28.90
CA GLU A 127 -11.91 -9.51 28.46
C GLU A 127 -12.47 -9.10 27.09
N THR A 128 -12.18 -7.89 26.65
CA THR A 128 -12.76 -7.31 25.42
C THR A 128 -11.80 -7.35 24.25
N MET A 129 -10.50 -7.08 24.47
CA MET A 129 -9.58 -6.81 23.35
C MET A 129 -8.13 -7.21 23.66
N LEU A 130 -7.44 -7.76 22.68
CA LEU A 130 -5.98 -7.76 22.62
C LEU A 130 -5.53 -6.45 21.98
N PHE A 131 -4.59 -5.73 22.60
CA PHE A 131 -4.15 -4.42 22.14
C PHE A 131 -2.64 -4.26 22.20
N TYR A 132 -2.07 -3.62 21.18
CA TYR A 132 -0.68 -3.22 21.09
C TYR A 132 -0.56 -1.79 20.59
N GLN A 133 0.39 -1.05 21.15
CA GLN A 133 0.87 0.23 20.63
C GLN A 133 2.38 0.27 20.69
N GLY A 134 3.01 0.75 19.63
CA GLY A 134 4.45 0.90 19.56
C GLY A 134 4.85 2.05 18.65
N THR A 135 6.07 2.54 18.85
CA THR A 135 6.62 3.68 18.12
C THR A 135 7.86 3.24 17.35
N THR A 136 7.99 3.69 16.10
CA THR A 136 9.17 3.41 15.28
C THR A 136 10.39 4.11 15.85
N GLU A 137 11.52 3.40 15.95
CA GLU A 137 12.75 3.85 16.62
C GLU A 137 13.29 5.19 16.08
N HIS A 138 13.31 5.36 14.77
CA HIS A 138 13.96 6.53 14.16
C HIS A 138 12.99 7.58 13.64
N SER A 139 11.85 7.18 13.12
CA SER A 139 10.88 8.12 12.53
C SER A 139 9.85 8.66 13.52
N GLY A 140 9.75 8.07 14.72
CA GLY A 140 8.82 8.49 15.75
C GLY A 140 7.34 8.29 15.37
N ILE A 141 7.06 7.46 14.35
CA ILE A 141 5.69 7.14 13.95
C ILE A 141 5.13 6.13 14.95
N THR A 142 4.07 6.50 15.66
CA THR A 142 3.34 5.58 16.51
C THR A 142 2.33 4.79 15.68
N MET A 143 2.22 3.49 15.94
CA MET A 143 1.17 2.64 15.42
C MET A 143 0.46 1.94 16.57
N ALA A 144 -0.82 1.63 16.37
CA ALA A 144 -1.58 0.80 17.28
C ALA A 144 -2.38 -0.24 16.50
N CYS A 145 -2.59 -1.41 17.13
CA CYS A 145 -3.47 -2.45 16.61
C CYS A 145 -4.18 -3.19 17.74
N GLY A 146 -5.31 -3.81 17.39
CA GLY A 146 -6.06 -4.63 18.32
C GLY A 146 -6.93 -5.65 17.62
N SER A 147 -7.40 -6.65 18.38
CA SER A 147 -8.33 -7.66 17.89
C SER A 147 -9.33 -8.10 18.95
N VAL A 148 -10.52 -8.45 18.47
CA VAL A 148 -11.56 -9.16 19.22
C VAL A 148 -11.86 -10.47 18.51
N MET A 149 -12.22 -11.51 19.25
CA MET A 149 -12.65 -12.79 18.71
C MET A 149 -13.87 -13.32 19.45
N THR A 150 -14.82 -13.83 18.71
CA THR A 150 -16.01 -14.52 19.24
C THR A 150 -16.07 -15.94 18.65
N VAL A 151 -16.58 -16.88 19.41
CA VAL A 151 -16.80 -18.27 18.95
C VAL A 151 -18.27 -18.64 19.14
N LYS A 152 -18.87 -19.21 18.12
CA LYS A 152 -20.27 -19.63 18.09
C LYS A 152 -20.35 -21.12 17.74
N ALA A 153 -21.14 -21.88 18.47
CA ALA A 153 -21.36 -23.30 18.18
C ALA A 153 -22.76 -23.51 17.57
N GLY A 154 -22.90 -24.45 16.63
CA GLY A 154 -24.16 -24.81 16.03
C GLY A 154 -25.14 -25.41 17.05
N GLN A 155 -26.43 -25.06 16.96
CA GLN A 155 -27.49 -25.56 17.85
C GLN A 155 -27.93 -27.00 17.49
N ASP A 156 -28.41 -27.74 18.49
CA ASP A 156 -29.02 -29.06 18.28
C ASP A 156 -30.32 -28.92 17.45
N GLY A 157 -30.42 -29.73 16.40
CA GLY A 157 -31.59 -29.73 15.50
C GLY A 157 -31.55 -28.74 14.34
N ALA A 158 -30.58 -27.82 14.32
CA ALA A 158 -30.37 -26.88 13.20
C ALA A 158 -28.87 -26.70 12.98
N PRO A 159 -28.19 -27.58 12.22
CA PRO A 159 -26.74 -27.55 12.03
C PRO A 159 -26.21 -26.25 11.44
N ASP A 160 -27.04 -25.51 10.70
CA ASP A 160 -26.70 -24.21 10.11
C ASP A 160 -27.14 -22.99 10.96
N ARG A 161 -27.86 -23.24 12.08
CA ARG A 161 -28.19 -22.19 13.06
C ARG A 161 -27.14 -22.16 14.18
N VAL A 162 -26.47 -21.05 14.29
CA VAL A 162 -25.49 -20.73 15.35
C VAL A 162 -26.24 -20.05 16.49
N THR A 163 -25.79 -20.24 17.72
CA THR A 163 -26.31 -19.44 18.87
C THR A 163 -26.12 -17.95 18.57
N GLU A 164 -27.15 -17.13 18.83
CA GLU A 164 -27.09 -15.68 18.56
C GLU A 164 -26.01 -14.95 19.38
N GLU A 165 -25.65 -15.50 20.54
CA GLU A 165 -24.57 -14.98 21.39
C GLU A 165 -23.30 -15.80 21.22
N GLY A 166 -22.21 -15.15 20.80
CA GLY A 166 -20.87 -15.74 20.75
C GLY A 166 -20.27 -15.81 22.16
N SER A 167 -19.49 -16.85 22.42
CA SER A 167 -18.71 -16.93 23.66
C SER A 167 -17.62 -15.86 23.67
N ALA A 168 -17.52 -15.12 24.76
CA ALA A 168 -16.43 -14.21 25.06
C ALA A 168 -15.16 -15.00 25.49
N PRO A 169 -13.96 -14.38 25.49
CA PRO A 169 -12.78 -15.00 26.05
C PRO A 169 -13.00 -15.42 27.51
N GLN A 170 -12.52 -16.62 27.85
CA GLN A 170 -12.60 -17.16 29.21
C GLN A 170 -11.31 -16.92 29.99
N GLU A 171 -10.20 -16.81 29.29
CA GLU A 171 -8.89 -16.51 29.85
C GLU A 171 -8.16 -15.56 28.90
N TRP A 172 -7.37 -14.66 29.47
CA TRP A 172 -6.48 -13.77 28.73
C TRP A 172 -5.19 -13.53 29.51
N TRP A 173 -4.10 -13.36 28.78
CA TRP A 173 -2.79 -13.13 29.39
C TRP A 173 -1.81 -12.46 28.42
N ILE A 174 -0.72 -11.94 28.98
CA ILE A 174 0.47 -11.52 28.26
C ILE A 174 1.56 -12.56 28.58
N THR A 175 2.33 -12.95 27.57
CA THR A 175 3.46 -13.87 27.77
C THR A 175 4.59 -13.22 28.56
N GLU A 176 5.45 -14.03 29.21
CA GLU A 176 6.53 -13.54 30.06
C GLU A 176 7.52 -12.63 29.34
N ASP A 177 7.73 -12.83 28.04
CA ASP A 177 8.58 -12.00 27.18
C ASP A 177 7.96 -10.62 26.87
N GLY A 178 6.69 -10.40 27.21
CA GLY A 178 5.96 -9.16 26.92
C GLY A 178 5.73 -8.88 25.44
N LEU A 179 5.87 -9.89 24.55
CA LEU A 179 5.77 -9.73 23.09
C LEU A 179 4.50 -10.34 22.50
N HIS A 180 3.80 -11.18 23.29
CA HIS A 180 2.55 -11.80 22.84
C HIS A 180 1.46 -11.55 23.85
N CYS A 181 0.23 -11.38 23.37
CA CYS A 181 -0.95 -11.46 24.21
C CYS A 181 -2.02 -12.35 23.57
N CYS A 182 -2.82 -12.99 24.42
CA CYS A 182 -3.68 -14.09 24.03
C CYS A 182 -5.07 -13.98 24.63
N HIS A 183 -6.08 -14.42 23.84
CA HIS A 183 -7.42 -14.77 24.32
C HIS A 183 -7.67 -16.26 24.11
N LYS A 184 -8.15 -16.96 25.12
CA LYS A 184 -8.55 -18.36 25.06
C LYS A 184 -10.07 -18.49 25.12
N LEU A 185 -10.63 -19.18 24.15
CA LEU A 185 -12.04 -19.48 24.06
C LEU A 185 -12.20 -21.00 23.93
N VAL A 186 -13.02 -21.59 24.80
CA VAL A 186 -13.25 -23.04 24.85
C VAL A 186 -14.72 -23.33 24.57
N VAL A 187 -14.97 -24.28 23.67
CA VAL A 187 -16.31 -24.72 23.31
C VAL A 187 -16.37 -26.26 23.24
N GLN A 188 -17.55 -26.84 23.52
CA GLN A 188 -17.77 -28.25 23.33
C GLN A 188 -18.14 -28.55 21.89
N GLY A 189 -17.22 -29.20 21.17
CA GLY A 189 -17.44 -29.70 19.82
C GLY A 189 -18.27 -30.98 19.83
N ARG A 190 -19.17 -31.08 18.86
CA ARG A 190 -19.94 -32.30 18.60
C ARG A 190 -19.75 -32.76 17.16
N LYS A 191 -19.64 -34.04 16.94
CA LYS A 191 -19.51 -34.65 15.62
C LYS A 191 -20.54 -34.09 14.63
N GLY A 192 -20.08 -33.60 13.49
CA GLY A 192 -20.89 -33.01 12.44
C GLY A 192 -21.46 -31.62 12.76
N ARG A 193 -21.11 -31.01 13.90
CA ARG A 193 -21.56 -29.66 14.27
C ARG A 193 -20.48 -28.65 14.01
N LYS A 194 -20.83 -27.65 13.22
CA LYS A 194 -19.95 -26.52 12.87
C LYS A 194 -19.76 -25.58 14.05
N ILE A 195 -18.51 -25.20 14.30
CA ILE A 195 -18.12 -24.14 15.22
C ILE A 195 -17.48 -23.04 14.39
N THR A 196 -17.91 -21.80 14.60
CA THR A 196 -17.40 -20.64 13.85
C THR A 196 -16.71 -19.67 14.81
N ALA A 197 -15.41 -19.45 14.61
CA ALA A 197 -14.66 -18.37 15.23
C ALA A 197 -14.57 -17.19 14.27
N GLU A 198 -15.04 -16.02 14.69
CA GLU A 198 -14.90 -14.76 13.95
C GLU A 198 -13.89 -13.86 14.66
N LYS A 199 -12.85 -13.41 13.96
CA LYS A 199 -11.82 -12.50 14.49
C LYS A 199 -11.81 -11.21 13.68
N GLN A 200 -12.02 -10.09 14.38
CA GLN A 200 -11.92 -8.74 13.85
C GLN A 200 -10.59 -8.14 14.30
N MET A 201 -9.91 -7.45 13.40
CA MET A 201 -8.59 -6.87 13.64
C MET A 201 -8.55 -5.45 13.08
N ALA A 202 -7.96 -4.52 13.83
CA ALA A 202 -7.83 -3.14 13.37
C ALA A 202 -6.41 -2.62 13.59
N TYR A 203 -5.96 -1.74 12.67
CA TYR A 203 -4.67 -1.07 12.71
C TYR A 203 -4.83 0.42 12.44
N THR A 204 -4.06 1.26 13.13
CA THR A 204 -3.98 2.71 12.87
C THR A 204 -2.58 3.24 13.15
N SER A 205 -2.30 4.46 12.72
CA SER A 205 -1.00 5.10 12.96
C SER A 205 -1.14 6.61 13.20
N SER A 206 -0.05 7.22 13.71
CA SER A 206 0.04 8.68 13.93
C SER A 206 0.08 9.49 12.63
N LEU A 207 0.11 8.85 11.48
CA LEU A 207 -0.06 9.51 10.19
C LEU A 207 -1.52 9.93 9.95
N ASP A 208 -2.47 9.29 10.62
CA ASP A 208 -3.91 9.54 10.47
C ASP A 208 -4.54 10.15 11.72
N LEU A 209 -4.05 9.85 12.93
CA LEU A 209 -4.70 10.22 14.20
C LEU A 209 -3.67 10.40 15.31
N GLU A 210 -3.92 11.35 16.22
CA GLU A 210 -3.13 11.55 17.43
C GLU A 210 -3.07 10.27 18.31
N LYS A 211 -1.90 10.04 18.92
CA LYS A 211 -1.62 8.86 19.75
C LYS A 211 -2.69 8.56 20.80
N SER A 212 -3.22 9.61 21.44
CA SER A 212 -4.21 9.51 22.51
C SER A 212 -5.55 8.91 22.07
N GLY A 213 -5.94 9.08 20.82
CA GLY A 213 -7.23 8.60 20.28
C GLY A 213 -7.17 7.23 19.60
N MET A 214 -5.99 6.60 19.51
CA MET A 214 -5.82 5.38 18.72
C MET A 214 -6.55 4.18 19.33
N LYS A 215 -6.50 4.01 20.65
CA LYS A 215 -7.14 2.88 21.33
C LYS A 215 -8.66 2.94 21.19
N GLU A 216 -9.24 4.12 21.37
CA GLU A 216 -10.68 4.37 21.23
C GLU A 216 -11.15 4.13 19.78
N LEU A 217 -10.38 4.59 18.79
CA LEU A 217 -10.69 4.33 17.39
C LEU A 217 -10.69 2.83 17.07
N ILE A 218 -9.65 2.12 17.52
CA ILE A 218 -9.54 0.66 17.32
C ILE A 218 -10.73 -0.05 17.97
N LEU A 219 -11.04 0.26 19.21
CA LEU A 219 -12.16 -0.35 19.92
C LEU A 219 -13.50 -0.08 19.22
N SER A 220 -13.72 1.14 18.75
CA SER A 220 -14.92 1.52 18.00
C SER A 220 -15.06 0.70 16.70
N ILE A 221 -13.98 0.57 15.92
CA ILE A 221 -13.98 -0.21 14.68
C ILE A 221 -14.25 -1.69 14.98
N LEU A 222 -13.60 -2.26 16.00
CA LEU A 222 -13.72 -3.66 16.36
C LEU A 222 -15.14 -4.00 16.84
N ASN A 223 -15.74 -3.16 17.68
CA ASN A 223 -17.11 -3.36 18.18
C ASN A 223 -18.13 -3.30 17.05
N ALA A 224 -18.05 -2.29 16.18
CA ALA A 224 -18.93 -2.18 15.03
C ALA A 224 -18.79 -3.38 14.06
N ALA A 225 -17.56 -3.85 13.85
CA ALA A 225 -17.31 -5.00 12.99
C ALA A 225 -17.76 -6.32 13.63
N ALA A 226 -17.62 -6.50 14.94
CA ALA A 226 -18.08 -7.68 15.65
C ALA A 226 -19.63 -7.76 15.65
N GLU A 227 -20.31 -6.64 15.85
CA GLU A 227 -21.79 -6.55 15.75
C GLU A 227 -22.28 -6.84 14.33
N LYS A 228 -21.57 -6.31 13.31
CA LYS A 228 -21.86 -6.58 11.89
C LYS A 228 -21.65 -8.04 11.52
N GLY A 229 -20.64 -8.70 12.08
CA GLY A 229 -20.21 -10.06 11.81
C GLY A 229 -19.45 -10.20 10.47
N PHE A 230 -18.74 -11.34 10.31
CA PHE A 230 -17.90 -11.58 9.14
C PHE A 230 -18.70 -11.58 7.83
N LYS A 231 -19.88 -12.22 7.81
CA LYS A 231 -20.67 -12.31 6.59
C LYS A 231 -21.04 -10.94 6.02
N ARG A 232 -21.61 -10.05 6.85
CA ARG A 232 -21.99 -8.70 6.37
C ARG A 232 -20.78 -7.86 5.99
N THR A 233 -19.65 -8.02 6.69
CA THR A 233 -18.38 -7.39 6.33
C THR A 233 -17.88 -7.86 4.96
N SER A 234 -18.00 -9.17 4.69
CA SER A 234 -17.67 -9.76 3.39
C SER A 234 -18.62 -9.31 2.28
N ASP A 235 -19.92 -9.15 2.57
CA ASP A 235 -20.91 -8.64 1.60
C ASP A 235 -20.58 -7.16 1.20
N GLY A 236 -20.17 -6.32 2.17
CA GLY A 236 -19.70 -4.95 1.91
C GLY A 236 -18.41 -4.92 1.09
N GLN A 237 -17.47 -5.81 1.40
CA GLN A 237 -16.25 -5.99 0.60
C GLN A 237 -16.56 -6.38 -0.85
N GLU A 238 -17.46 -7.37 -1.06
CA GLU A 238 -17.88 -7.79 -2.39
C GLU A 238 -18.53 -6.64 -3.18
N ALA A 239 -19.33 -5.79 -2.53
CA ALA A 239 -19.91 -4.61 -3.16
C ALA A 239 -18.84 -3.60 -3.63
N CYS A 240 -17.81 -3.34 -2.81
CA CYS A 240 -16.68 -2.51 -3.20
C CYS A 240 -15.90 -3.12 -4.39
N MET A 241 -15.64 -4.42 -4.36
CA MET A 241 -14.94 -5.11 -5.44
C MET A 241 -15.73 -5.07 -6.75
N LYS A 242 -17.04 -5.32 -6.70
CA LYS A 242 -17.92 -5.21 -7.89
C LYS A 242 -17.90 -3.81 -8.50
N ALA A 243 -17.89 -2.76 -7.68
CA ALA A 243 -17.79 -1.39 -8.17
C ALA A 243 -16.45 -1.12 -8.87
N MET A 244 -15.34 -1.62 -8.33
CA MET A 244 -14.03 -1.53 -8.95
C MET A 244 -13.95 -2.31 -10.27
N TRP A 245 -14.39 -3.55 -10.29
CA TRP A 245 -14.37 -4.40 -11.49
C TRP A 245 -15.26 -3.87 -12.62
N LYS A 246 -16.37 -3.22 -12.30
CA LYS A 246 -17.23 -2.59 -13.31
C LYS A 246 -16.47 -1.58 -14.18
N GLN A 247 -15.44 -0.94 -13.64
CA GLN A 247 -14.63 0.06 -14.35
C GLN A 247 -13.33 -0.51 -14.91
N ALA A 248 -12.76 -1.54 -14.25
CA ALA A 248 -11.40 -1.98 -14.51
C ALA A 248 -11.29 -3.34 -15.24
N ASP A 249 -12.39 -4.08 -15.41
CA ASP A 249 -12.32 -5.41 -16.02
C ASP A 249 -11.95 -5.33 -17.52
N VAL A 250 -11.02 -6.19 -17.92
CA VAL A 250 -10.63 -6.38 -19.31
C VAL A 250 -11.00 -7.82 -19.69
N VAL A 251 -11.85 -7.97 -20.70
CA VAL A 251 -12.33 -9.27 -21.18
C VAL A 251 -11.44 -9.74 -22.34
N ILE A 252 -10.88 -10.95 -22.19
CA ILE A 252 -10.07 -11.63 -23.20
C ILE A 252 -10.82 -12.91 -23.58
N GLU A 253 -11.26 -13.00 -24.83
CA GLU A 253 -11.93 -14.19 -25.35
C GLU A 253 -10.92 -15.17 -25.96
N GLY A 254 -11.13 -16.48 -25.75
CA GLY A 254 -10.37 -17.55 -26.36
C GLY A 254 -9.16 -18.05 -25.58
N ASP A 255 -8.75 -17.37 -24.48
CA ASP A 255 -7.67 -17.83 -23.60
C ASP A 255 -8.01 -17.56 -22.11
N GLU A 256 -8.45 -18.60 -21.41
CA GLU A 256 -8.84 -18.50 -20.00
C GLU A 256 -7.64 -18.25 -19.06
N ALA A 257 -6.46 -18.77 -19.41
CA ALA A 257 -5.25 -18.58 -18.60
C ALA A 257 -4.77 -17.11 -18.68
N LEU A 258 -4.79 -16.54 -19.89
CA LEU A 258 -4.45 -15.14 -20.10
C LEU A 258 -5.48 -14.22 -19.43
N GLN A 259 -6.77 -14.56 -19.53
CA GLN A 259 -7.85 -13.83 -18.83
C GLN A 259 -7.64 -13.85 -17.30
N GLN A 260 -7.30 -14.99 -16.73
CA GLN A 260 -6.99 -15.10 -15.30
C GLN A 260 -5.76 -14.27 -14.93
N GLY A 261 -4.70 -14.34 -15.73
CA GLY A 261 -3.46 -13.55 -15.52
C GLY A 261 -3.73 -12.05 -15.57
N MET A 262 -4.51 -11.58 -16.53
CA MET A 262 -4.91 -10.16 -16.64
C MET A 262 -5.66 -9.69 -15.40
N ARG A 263 -6.70 -10.41 -14.99
CA ARG A 263 -7.48 -10.06 -13.78
C ARG A 263 -6.64 -10.14 -12.51
N PHE A 264 -5.73 -11.09 -12.41
CA PHE A 264 -4.81 -11.21 -11.27
C PHE A 264 -3.91 -9.98 -11.15
N ASN A 265 -3.31 -9.51 -12.25
CA ASN A 265 -2.47 -8.31 -12.26
C ASN A 265 -3.26 -7.05 -11.93
N LEU A 266 -4.44 -6.87 -12.55
CA LEU A 266 -5.33 -5.74 -12.24
C LEU A 266 -5.76 -5.74 -10.77
N PHE A 267 -6.12 -6.90 -10.22
CA PHE A 267 -6.46 -7.05 -8.80
C PHE A 267 -5.32 -6.56 -7.90
N HIS A 268 -4.08 -6.96 -8.18
CA HIS A 268 -2.93 -6.55 -7.38
C HIS A 268 -2.61 -5.07 -7.50
N ILE A 269 -2.76 -4.46 -8.67
CA ILE A 269 -2.63 -3.00 -8.86
C ILE A 269 -3.70 -2.27 -8.06
N LEU A 270 -4.97 -2.63 -8.24
CA LEU A 270 -6.11 -1.98 -7.59
C LEU A 270 -6.06 -2.06 -6.06
N GLN A 271 -5.61 -3.19 -5.49
CA GLN A 271 -5.50 -3.33 -4.03
C GLN A 271 -4.30 -2.60 -3.44
N SER A 272 -3.21 -2.39 -4.21
CA SER A 272 -1.96 -1.81 -3.71
C SER A 272 -1.92 -0.28 -3.83
N ALA A 273 -2.71 0.30 -4.73
CA ALA A 273 -2.77 1.75 -4.93
C ALA A 273 -3.37 2.46 -3.71
N SER A 274 -2.66 3.46 -3.19
CA SER A 274 -3.16 4.30 -2.10
C SER A 274 -4.37 5.13 -2.55
N ARG A 275 -5.31 5.34 -1.62
CA ARG A 275 -6.59 6.04 -1.86
C ARG A 275 -6.69 7.39 -1.18
N ASP A 276 -5.71 7.78 -0.40
CA ASP A 276 -5.77 8.94 0.49
C ASP A 276 -5.01 10.19 -0.02
N GLY A 277 -4.31 10.06 -1.15
CA GLY A 277 -3.45 11.13 -1.69
C GLY A 277 -2.23 11.44 -0.83
N LYS A 278 -2.00 10.68 0.23
CA LYS A 278 -0.92 10.92 1.20
C LYS A 278 0.22 9.93 1.04
N ASN A 279 -0.10 8.71 0.66
CA ASN A 279 0.83 7.61 0.56
C ASN A 279 1.02 7.19 -0.90
N GLY A 280 2.23 6.71 -1.22
CA GLY A 280 2.54 6.13 -2.52
C GLY A 280 2.18 4.65 -2.59
N MET A 281 2.76 3.98 -3.58
CA MET A 281 2.64 2.55 -3.80
C MET A 281 4.03 1.95 -3.92
N GLY A 282 4.35 0.94 -3.11
CA GLY A 282 5.63 0.25 -3.23
C GLY A 282 5.81 -0.44 -4.58
N ALA A 283 7.02 -0.52 -5.10
CA ALA A 283 7.33 -1.11 -6.42
C ALA A 283 6.83 -2.55 -6.59
N LYS A 284 6.78 -3.32 -5.51
CA LYS A 284 6.22 -4.69 -5.49
C LYS A 284 4.83 -4.77 -4.87
N GLY A 285 4.13 -3.65 -4.78
CA GLY A 285 2.82 -3.56 -4.14
C GLY A 285 2.89 -4.04 -2.68
N LEU A 286 2.00 -4.97 -2.31
CA LEU A 286 1.89 -5.54 -0.97
C LEU A 286 2.44 -6.98 -0.88
N SER A 287 3.29 -7.41 -1.82
CA SER A 287 3.74 -8.80 -1.93
C SER A 287 4.95 -9.16 -1.06
N GLY A 288 5.46 -8.23 -0.25
CA GLY A 288 6.57 -8.47 0.67
C GLY A 288 7.53 -7.27 0.78
N GLU A 289 8.69 -7.49 1.41
CA GLU A 289 9.68 -6.46 1.75
C GLU A 289 10.58 -6.04 0.58
N GLY A 290 10.35 -6.55 -0.63
CA GLY A 290 11.17 -6.23 -1.81
C GLY A 290 11.19 -4.73 -2.10
N TYR A 291 12.38 -4.20 -2.35
CA TYR A 291 12.65 -2.76 -2.46
C TYR A 291 12.20 -1.94 -1.24
N GLU A 292 12.08 -2.58 -0.06
CA GLU A 292 11.77 -1.93 1.22
C GLU A 292 10.47 -1.10 1.22
N GLY A 293 9.57 -1.37 0.25
CA GLY A 293 8.32 -0.61 0.08
C GLY A 293 8.49 0.75 -0.59
N HIS A 294 9.66 1.02 -1.20
CA HIS A 294 9.90 2.29 -1.89
C HIS A 294 9.03 2.48 -3.14
N TYR A 295 8.70 3.73 -3.39
CA TYR A 295 8.05 4.24 -4.57
C TYR A 295 9.11 4.61 -5.61
N PHE A 296 8.88 4.24 -6.87
CA PHE A 296 9.73 4.51 -8.03
C PHE A 296 8.90 5.12 -9.17
N TRP A 297 9.57 5.61 -10.21
CA TRP A 297 8.95 6.19 -11.40
C TRP A 297 8.13 5.18 -12.24
N ASP A 298 8.30 3.87 -11.98
CA ASP A 298 7.45 2.81 -12.55
C ASP A 298 5.96 3.08 -12.34
N THR A 299 5.61 3.68 -11.23
CA THR A 299 4.22 4.03 -10.94
C THR A 299 3.69 5.06 -11.93
N GLU A 300 4.45 6.10 -12.25
CA GLU A 300 4.04 7.13 -13.18
C GLU A 300 3.92 6.62 -14.62
N MET A 301 4.86 5.80 -15.06
CA MET A 301 4.94 5.41 -16.47
C MET A 301 4.12 4.14 -16.78
N TYR A 302 3.88 3.26 -15.80
CA TYR A 302 3.23 1.96 -16.06
C TYR A 302 1.94 1.75 -15.26
N VAL A 303 1.85 2.23 -14.03
CA VAL A 303 0.66 2.01 -13.18
C VAL A 303 -0.38 3.12 -13.37
N ILE A 304 0.03 4.39 -13.29
CA ILE A 304 -0.89 5.54 -13.44
C ILE A 304 -1.63 5.51 -14.78
N PRO A 305 -1.01 5.23 -15.94
CA PRO A 305 -1.75 5.10 -17.19
C PRO A 305 -2.86 4.05 -17.15
N VAL A 306 -2.61 2.89 -16.55
CA VAL A 306 -3.65 1.86 -16.36
C VAL A 306 -4.78 2.41 -15.47
N LEU A 307 -4.44 3.07 -14.37
CA LEU A 307 -5.43 3.61 -13.44
C LEU A 307 -6.23 4.77 -14.03
N ILE A 308 -5.65 5.63 -14.86
CA ILE A 308 -6.36 6.70 -15.54
C ILE A 308 -7.56 6.16 -16.33
N TYR A 309 -7.37 5.04 -17.04
CA TYR A 309 -8.41 4.42 -17.86
C TYR A 309 -9.33 3.45 -17.11
N THR A 310 -8.95 2.99 -15.91
CA THR A 310 -9.71 2.00 -15.14
C THR A 310 -10.27 2.52 -13.83
N ASN A 311 -9.59 3.47 -13.20
CA ASN A 311 -10.02 4.12 -11.95
C ASN A 311 -9.28 5.45 -11.74
N ALA A 312 -9.70 6.49 -12.45
CA ALA A 312 -9.04 7.80 -12.45
C ALA A 312 -8.88 8.42 -11.04
N SER A 313 -9.77 8.08 -10.08
CA SER A 313 -9.65 8.57 -8.71
C SER A 313 -8.41 8.00 -7.98
N LEU A 314 -8.03 6.75 -8.27
CA LEU A 314 -6.79 6.18 -7.76
C LEU A 314 -5.55 6.81 -8.41
N ALA A 315 -5.61 7.10 -9.72
CA ALA A 315 -4.54 7.84 -10.40
C ALA A 315 -4.35 9.22 -9.75
N LYS A 316 -5.44 9.97 -9.54
CA LYS A 316 -5.42 11.28 -8.85
C LYS A 316 -4.80 11.17 -7.45
N SER A 317 -5.12 10.12 -6.71
CA SER A 317 -4.57 9.89 -5.37
C SER A 317 -3.04 9.71 -5.40
N LEU A 318 -2.51 8.92 -6.34
CA LEU A 318 -1.07 8.72 -6.48
C LEU A 318 -0.35 9.98 -6.96
N LEU A 319 -0.95 10.76 -7.87
CA LEU A 319 -0.43 12.08 -8.27
C LEU A 319 -0.45 13.05 -7.09
N GLY A 320 -1.48 13.02 -6.26
CA GLY A 320 -1.58 13.79 -5.02
C GLY A 320 -0.42 13.51 -4.04
N TYR A 321 0.06 12.26 -3.97
CA TYR A 321 1.26 11.93 -3.21
C TYR A 321 2.51 12.66 -3.75
N ARG A 322 2.69 12.74 -5.07
CA ARG A 322 3.81 13.52 -5.66
C ARG A 322 3.69 15.02 -5.35
N PHE A 323 2.49 15.58 -5.43
CA PHE A 323 2.27 16.97 -5.03
C PHE A 323 2.60 17.19 -3.55
N ARG A 324 2.16 16.29 -2.67
CA ARG A 324 2.46 16.36 -1.23
C ARG A 324 3.96 16.34 -0.94
N THR A 325 4.75 15.62 -1.72
CA THR A 325 6.21 15.49 -1.56
C THR A 325 7.01 16.51 -2.37
N LEU A 326 6.35 17.52 -2.95
CA LEU A 326 6.99 18.54 -3.79
C LEU A 326 8.02 19.39 -3.02
N ASN A 327 7.78 19.65 -1.73
CA ASN A 327 8.73 20.43 -0.92
C ASN A 327 10.03 19.66 -0.64
N GLU A 328 9.95 18.34 -0.47
CA GLU A 328 11.12 17.46 -0.36
C GLU A 328 11.91 17.43 -1.68
N ALA A 329 11.20 17.42 -2.81
CA ALA A 329 11.82 17.50 -4.14
C ALA A 329 12.50 18.86 -4.37
N ARG A 330 11.91 19.96 -3.92
CA ARG A 330 12.54 21.29 -3.90
C ARG A 330 13.82 21.30 -3.06
N ALA A 331 13.75 20.75 -1.86
CA ALA A 331 14.91 20.65 -0.98
C ALA A 331 16.03 19.82 -1.63
N ARG A 332 15.70 18.70 -2.28
CA ARG A 332 16.69 17.89 -3.01
C ARG A 332 17.32 18.65 -4.17
N ALA A 333 16.56 19.40 -4.94
CA ALA A 333 17.11 20.25 -6.01
C ALA A 333 18.19 21.21 -5.46
N ARG A 334 17.95 21.84 -4.31
CA ARG A 334 18.95 22.72 -3.64
C ARG A 334 20.20 21.96 -3.20
N VAL A 335 20.05 20.75 -2.67
CA VAL A 335 21.21 19.91 -2.28
C VAL A 335 22.09 19.56 -3.48
N LEU A 336 21.48 19.39 -4.67
CA LEU A 336 22.21 19.09 -5.90
C LEU A 336 22.67 20.34 -6.68
N GLY A 337 22.53 21.55 -6.09
CA GLY A 337 23.05 22.79 -6.63
C GLY A 337 22.11 23.57 -7.55
N HIS A 338 20.88 23.12 -7.74
CA HIS A 338 19.89 23.85 -8.54
C HIS A 338 19.30 25.02 -7.73
N GLU A 339 19.28 26.21 -8.29
CA GLU A 339 18.76 27.41 -7.60
C GLU A 339 17.23 27.40 -7.49
N LYS A 340 16.54 26.81 -8.46
CA LYS A 340 15.08 26.75 -8.54
C LYS A 340 14.60 25.34 -8.88
N GLY A 341 13.29 25.16 -8.84
CA GLY A 341 12.62 23.94 -9.25
C GLY A 341 12.61 22.84 -8.20
N ALA A 342 12.11 21.70 -8.59
CA ALA A 342 11.99 20.50 -7.77
C ALA A 342 12.57 19.29 -8.50
N LEU A 343 13.40 18.50 -7.85
CA LEU A 343 13.98 17.28 -8.37
C LEU A 343 13.52 16.10 -7.53
N TYR A 344 12.64 15.28 -8.08
CA TYR A 344 12.12 14.11 -7.38
C TYR A 344 13.18 13.03 -7.20
N PRO A 345 13.11 12.27 -6.09
CA PRO A 345 14.09 11.23 -5.80
C PRO A 345 13.90 10.01 -6.72
N TRP A 346 14.94 9.22 -6.89
CA TRP A 346 14.89 7.94 -7.58
C TRP A 346 14.01 6.95 -6.83
N ARG A 347 14.18 6.82 -5.50
CA ARG A 347 13.36 5.96 -4.66
C ARG A 347 13.04 6.62 -3.32
N THR A 348 11.83 6.44 -2.82
CA THR A 348 11.36 7.12 -1.62
C THR A 348 10.11 6.49 -1.01
N ILE A 349 9.86 6.81 0.27
CA ILE A 349 8.55 6.63 0.94
C ILE A 349 7.98 7.99 1.32
N ASN A 350 8.79 8.90 1.88
CA ASN A 350 8.37 10.18 2.42
C ASN A 350 8.73 11.40 1.56
N GLY A 351 9.15 11.17 0.31
CA GLY A 351 9.56 12.23 -0.62
C GLY A 351 11.05 12.54 -0.63
N ARG A 352 11.81 12.10 0.37
CA ARG A 352 13.28 12.27 0.41
C ARG A 352 13.96 11.10 -0.30
N GLU A 353 15.14 11.34 -0.88
CA GLU A 353 15.95 10.28 -1.48
C GLU A 353 16.33 9.23 -0.44
N ALA A 354 15.99 7.97 -0.69
CA ALA A 354 16.23 6.85 0.22
C ALA A 354 17.41 5.97 -0.21
N SER A 355 18.01 6.21 -1.37
CA SER A 355 19.24 5.53 -1.80
C SER A 355 20.48 6.19 -1.23
N THR A 356 21.53 5.39 -1.02
CA THR A 356 22.92 5.89 -1.03
C THR A 356 23.24 6.42 -2.42
N TYR A 357 24.28 7.27 -2.55
CA TYR A 357 24.69 7.76 -3.85
C TYR A 357 24.96 6.59 -4.81
N PHE A 358 24.18 6.52 -5.86
CA PHE A 358 24.25 5.50 -6.88
C PHE A 358 23.99 6.17 -8.24
N PRO A 359 25.03 6.40 -9.08
CA PRO A 359 24.89 7.17 -10.30
C PRO A 359 23.83 6.66 -11.26
N LEU A 360 23.66 5.33 -11.37
CA LEU A 360 22.63 4.71 -12.22
C LEU A 360 21.19 5.03 -11.73
N GLY A 361 21.01 5.42 -10.48
CA GLY A 361 19.74 5.86 -9.92
C GLY A 361 19.64 7.38 -9.78
N THR A 362 20.57 7.99 -9.04
CA THR A 362 20.47 9.40 -8.67
C THR A 362 20.67 10.37 -9.84
N ALA A 363 21.31 9.94 -10.93
CA ALA A 363 21.45 10.70 -12.18
C ALA A 363 20.29 10.49 -13.17
N GLN A 364 19.24 9.77 -12.80
CA GLN A 364 18.02 9.60 -13.58
C GLN A 364 17.13 10.85 -13.47
N TYR A 365 17.54 11.93 -14.10
CA TYR A 365 16.79 13.19 -14.09
C TYR A 365 15.46 13.08 -14.85
N HIS A 366 15.33 12.16 -15.81
CA HIS A 366 14.12 11.91 -16.59
C HIS A 366 12.87 11.67 -15.71
N ILE A 367 13.07 11.18 -14.46
CA ILE A 367 11.98 10.95 -13.48
C ILE A 367 11.13 12.20 -13.27
N ASN A 368 11.73 13.40 -13.29
CA ASN A 368 10.98 14.65 -13.23
C ASN A 368 9.98 14.79 -14.36
N ALA A 369 10.43 14.48 -15.58
CA ALA A 369 9.58 14.57 -16.75
C ALA A 369 8.57 13.42 -16.85
N ASP A 370 8.91 12.24 -16.35
CA ASP A 370 7.99 11.09 -16.25
C ASP A 370 6.82 11.42 -15.31
N ILE A 371 7.10 12.09 -14.20
CA ILE A 371 6.08 12.59 -13.29
C ILE A 371 5.21 13.66 -13.98
N ALA A 372 5.83 14.65 -14.63
CA ALA A 372 5.10 15.67 -15.37
C ALA A 372 4.19 15.06 -16.46
N TYR A 373 4.70 14.08 -17.20
CA TYR A 373 3.92 13.32 -18.18
C TYR A 373 2.68 12.67 -17.56
N ALA A 374 2.81 12.03 -16.40
CA ALA A 374 1.68 11.39 -15.73
C ALA A 374 0.60 12.39 -15.29
N PHE A 375 1.01 13.58 -14.81
CA PHE A 375 0.08 14.69 -14.52
C PHE A 375 -0.63 15.16 -15.77
N LYS A 376 0.12 15.40 -16.86
CA LYS A 376 -0.45 15.87 -18.13
C LYS A 376 -1.40 14.84 -18.73
N LEU A 377 -1.02 13.56 -18.76
CA LEU A 377 -1.87 12.47 -19.26
C LEU A 377 -3.19 12.39 -18.47
N TYR A 378 -3.11 12.51 -17.13
CA TYR A 378 -4.31 12.54 -16.30
C TYR A 378 -5.25 13.68 -16.68
N LEU A 379 -4.71 14.90 -16.84
CA LEU A 379 -5.48 16.07 -17.23
C LEU A 379 -6.09 15.95 -18.63
N ASP A 380 -5.32 15.41 -19.59
CA ASP A 380 -5.79 15.22 -20.97
C ASP A 380 -6.96 14.23 -21.06
N VAL A 381 -6.93 13.17 -20.26
CA VAL A 381 -7.97 12.14 -20.31
C VAL A 381 -9.18 12.52 -19.48
N THR A 382 -8.99 13.17 -18.32
CA THR A 382 -10.09 13.45 -17.39
C THR A 382 -10.70 14.84 -17.52
N GLY A 383 -9.96 15.81 -18.03
CA GLY A 383 -10.37 17.21 -18.04
C GLY A 383 -10.51 17.83 -16.64
N ASP A 384 -9.84 17.30 -15.62
CA ASP A 384 -9.93 17.74 -14.22
C ASP A 384 -9.17 19.07 -14.01
N MET A 385 -9.79 20.17 -14.40
CA MET A 385 -9.18 21.51 -14.35
C MET A 385 -9.03 22.03 -12.91
N GLU A 386 -9.83 21.57 -11.95
CA GLU A 386 -9.61 21.90 -10.54
C GLU A 386 -8.31 21.27 -10.03
N PHE A 387 -7.98 20.05 -10.46
CA PHE A 387 -6.72 19.42 -10.13
C PHE A 387 -5.53 20.14 -10.79
N LEU A 388 -5.70 20.67 -12.03
CA LEU A 388 -4.71 21.53 -12.66
C LEU A 388 -4.40 22.75 -11.77
N LYS A 389 -5.44 23.45 -11.34
CA LYS A 389 -5.35 24.66 -10.52
C LYS A 389 -4.72 24.38 -9.16
N ASP A 390 -5.18 23.35 -8.45
CA ASP A 390 -4.84 23.12 -7.06
C ASP A 390 -3.47 22.46 -6.87
N GLN A 391 -3.02 21.66 -7.86
CA GLN A 391 -1.84 20.81 -7.69
C GLN A 391 -0.94 20.72 -8.92
N ALA A 392 -1.49 20.40 -10.08
CA ALA A 392 -0.69 19.98 -11.22
C ALA A 392 0.15 21.11 -11.83
N ALA A 393 -0.40 22.33 -11.94
CA ALA A 393 0.32 23.45 -12.50
C ALA A 393 1.60 23.75 -11.72
N GLU A 394 1.57 23.69 -10.40
CA GLU A 394 2.74 23.89 -9.55
C GLU A 394 3.80 22.82 -9.76
N VAL A 395 3.40 21.54 -9.85
CA VAL A 395 4.33 20.43 -10.11
C VAL A 395 4.98 20.56 -11.48
N LEU A 396 4.19 20.84 -12.53
CA LEU A 396 4.69 20.99 -13.90
C LEU A 396 5.71 22.13 -14.01
N VAL A 397 5.45 23.28 -13.38
CA VAL A 397 6.38 24.42 -13.36
C VAL A 397 7.65 24.10 -12.61
N GLU A 398 7.56 23.52 -11.43
CA GLU A 398 8.71 23.25 -10.59
C GLU A 398 9.63 22.15 -11.17
N THR A 399 9.05 21.14 -11.84
CA THR A 399 9.85 20.13 -12.55
C THR A 399 10.52 20.70 -13.80
N ALA A 400 9.82 21.56 -14.55
CA ALA A 400 10.36 22.23 -15.73
C ALA A 400 11.56 23.12 -15.42
N ARG A 401 11.56 23.78 -14.27
CA ARG A 401 12.65 24.67 -13.83
C ARG A 401 14.00 23.99 -13.74
N VAL A 402 14.02 22.73 -13.30
CA VAL A 402 15.26 21.94 -13.21
C VAL A 402 15.87 21.71 -14.60
N TRP A 403 15.04 21.51 -15.61
CA TRP A 403 15.53 21.32 -16.97
C TRP A 403 16.18 22.55 -17.57
N ALA A 404 15.74 23.75 -17.18
CA ALA A 404 16.35 24.99 -17.60
C ALA A 404 17.72 25.27 -16.93
N ASP A 405 18.02 24.56 -15.84
CA ASP A 405 19.24 24.71 -15.05
C ASP A 405 20.28 23.60 -15.29
N VAL A 406 19.82 22.37 -15.60
CA VAL A 406 20.70 21.21 -15.75
C VAL A 406 21.44 21.16 -17.09
N GLY A 407 20.90 21.79 -18.14
CA GLY A 407 21.49 21.82 -19.48
C GLY A 407 22.10 23.14 -19.86
N CYS A 408 22.69 23.21 -21.04
CA CYS A 408 23.25 24.42 -21.59
C CYS A 408 23.15 24.50 -23.12
N PHE A 409 23.17 25.73 -23.68
CA PHE A 409 23.33 25.92 -25.12
C PHE A 409 24.79 25.70 -25.51
N ALA A 410 25.05 24.65 -26.31
CA ALA A 410 26.40 24.24 -26.68
C ALA A 410 26.75 24.71 -28.10
N GLU A 411 27.71 25.68 -28.21
CA GLU A 411 28.21 26.17 -29.50
C GLU A 411 28.74 25.02 -30.38
N ALA A 412 29.50 24.11 -29.78
CA ALA A 412 30.04 22.89 -30.46
C ALA A 412 28.97 21.96 -31.03
N ARG A 413 27.70 22.16 -30.66
CA ARG A 413 26.52 21.43 -31.15
C ARG A 413 25.58 22.35 -31.94
N GLY A 414 26.11 23.43 -32.54
CA GLY A 414 25.34 24.34 -33.35
C GLY A 414 24.32 25.18 -32.58
N GLY A 415 24.63 25.49 -31.31
CA GLY A 415 23.76 26.26 -30.42
C GLY A 415 22.58 25.48 -29.86
N LYS A 416 22.56 24.13 -29.99
CA LYS A 416 21.52 23.28 -29.42
C LYS A 416 21.60 23.22 -27.90
N TYR A 417 20.45 23.07 -27.24
CA TYR A 417 20.37 22.86 -25.81
C TYR A 417 20.67 21.41 -25.49
N CYS A 418 21.73 21.18 -24.72
CA CYS A 418 22.26 19.85 -24.40
C CYS A 418 22.08 19.57 -22.92
N ILE A 419 21.65 18.35 -22.59
CA ILE A 419 21.60 17.81 -21.23
C ILE A 419 22.70 16.77 -21.11
N CYS A 420 23.63 16.98 -20.18
CA CYS A 420 24.83 16.17 -20.03
C CYS A 420 24.83 15.43 -18.70
N ALA A 421 25.65 14.37 -18.62
CA ALA A 421 25.93 13.62 -17.39
C ALA A 421 24.70 13.00 -16.73
N VAL A 422 23.77 12.42 -17.50
CA VAL A 422 22.56 11.76 -17.02
C VAL A 422 22.60 10.26 -17.26
N THR A 423 21.82 9.53 -16.48
CA THR A 423 21.41 8.14 -16.74
C THR A 423 20.04 8.18 -17.40
N GLY A 424 19.87 7.50 -18.53
CA GLY A 424 18.57 7.36 -19.18
C GLY A 424 17.68 6.30 -18.49
N PRO A 425 16.49 6.00 -19.04
CA PRO A 425 15.56 5.02 -18.48
C PRO A 425 16.11 3.59 -18.52
N ASP A 426 17.08 3.33 -19.40
CA ASP A 426 17.86 2.11 -19.47
C ASP A 426 19.15 2.28 -18.67
N GLU A 427 19.27 1.55 -17.56
CA GLU A 427 20.38 1.68 -16.61
C GLU A 427 21.70 1.05 -17.07
N TYR A 428 21.80 0.56 -18.32
CA TYR A 428 23.04 0.10 -18.92
C TYR A 428 24.05 1.24 -19.17
N ASN A 429 23.57 2.46 -19.36
CA ASN A 429 24.38 3.63 -19.64
C ASN A 429 24.35 4.60 -18.45
N ALA A 430 25.37 4.55 -17.61
CA ALA A 430 25.57 5.54 -16.56
C ALA A 430 26.31 6.77 -17.12
N ILE A 431 25.82 7.97 -16.82
CA ILE A 431 26.48 9.24 -17.10
C ILE A 431 26.78 9.42 -18.59
N VAL A 432 25.74 9.67 -19.37
CA VAL A 432 25.79 9.96 -20.79
C VAL A 432 25.30 11.37 -21.10
N ASP A 433 25.71 11.90 -22.25
CA ASP A 433 25.28 13.20 -22.75
C ASP A 433 24.18 13.02 -23.80
N ASN A 434 23.16 13.90 -23.73
CA ASN A 434 22.09 13.96 -24.71
C ASN A 434 21.38 12.64 -24.91
N ASN A 435 21.02 11.95 -23.79
CA ASN A 435 20.16 10.81 -23.88
C ASN A 435 18.84 11.20 -24.54
N PHE A 436 18.46 10.51 -25.61
CA PHE A 436 17.30 10.89 -26.42
C PHE A 436 16.00 10.93 -25.61
N TYR A 437 15.75 9.91 -24.79
CA TYR A 437 14.56 9.87 -23.94
C TYR A 437 14.53 11.04 -22.96
N THR A 438 15.64 11.29 -22.27
CA THR A 438 15.75 12.39 -21.31
C THR A 438 15.50 13.75 -21.98
N ASN A 439 16.14 14.00 -23.15
CA ASN A 439 15.96 15.25 -23.87
C ASN A 439 14.53 15.43 -24.38
N LEU A 440 13.92 14.36 -24.93
CA LEU A 440 12.53 14.38 -25.37
C LEU A 440 11.57 14.69 -24.23
N MET A 441 11.68 13.97 -23.13
CA MET A 441 10.80 14.11 -21.98
C MET A 441 10.98 15.47 -21.27
N ALA A 442 12.22 15.96 -21.17
CA ALA A 442 12.51 17.29 -20.65
C ALA A 442 11.85 18.39 -21.48
N ARG A 443 11.94 18.26 -22.82
CA ARG A 443 11.28 19.21 -23.75
C ARG A 443 9.77 19.21 -23.55
N GLU A 444 9.14 18.05 -23.45
CA GLU A 444 7.69 17.93 -23.24
C GLU A 444 7.29 18.49 -21.87
N ASN A 445 8.05 18.20 -20.79
CA ASN A 445 7.76 18.77 -19.47
C ASN A 445 7.77 20.32 -19.48
N ILE A 446 8.75 20.93 -20.19
CA ILE A 446 8.79 22.40 -20.34
C ILE A 446 7.57 22.92 -21.10
N ARG A 447 7.17 22.24 -22.19
CA ARG A 447 5.93 22.57 -22.94
C ARG A 447 4.68 22.47 -22.07
N ASP A 448 4.57 21.40 -21.29
CA ASP A 448 3.45 21.14 -20.40
C ASP A 448 3.35 22.17 -19.28
N ALA A 449 4.49 22.66 -18.77
CA ALA A 449 4.51 23.77 -17.84
C ALA A 449 4.00 25.08 -18.47
N GLY A 450 4.42 25.38 -19.70
CA GLY A 450 3.89 26.50 -20.48
C GLY A 450 2.39 26.40 -20.70
N TRP A 451 1.94 25.25 -21.20
CA TRP A 451 0.52 24.96 -21.40
C TRP A 451 -0.30 25.09 -20.11
N ALA A 452 0.21 24.57 -18.98
CA ALA A 452 -0.49 24.65 -17.70
C ALA A 452 -0.70 26.10 -17.24
N LEU A 453 0.33 26.95 -17.41
CA LEU A 453 0.25 28.37 -17.06
C LEU A 453 -0.73 29.12 -17.97
N ASP A 454 -0.70 28.88 -19.28
CA ASP A 454 -1.59 29.54 -20.24
C ASP A 454 -3.04 29.10 -20.01
N THR A 455 -3.28 27.80 -19.83
CA THR A 455 -4.60 27.26 -19.50
C THR A 455 -5.14 27.81 -18.19
N LEU A 456 -4.31 27.85 -17.14
CA LEU A 456 -4.72 28.39 -15.84
C LEU A 456 -5.07 29.88 -15.95
N ARG A 457 -4.28 30.65 -16.71
CA ARG A 457 -4.55 32.08 -16.95
C ARG A 457 -5.86 32.33 -17.69
N GLU A 458 -6.15 31.52 -18.73
CA GLU A 458 -7.38 31.62 -19.49
C GLU A 458 -8.61 31.22 -18.65
N MET A 459 -8.48 30.23 -17.76
CA MET A 459 -9.54 29.66 -16.97
C MET A 459 -9.83 30.45 -15.67
N ASP A 460 -8.79 30.87 -14.98
CA ASP A 460 -8.84 31.52 -13.65
C ASP A 460 -7.60 32.44 -13.48
N GLU A 461 -7.68 33.67 -14.05
CA GLU A 461 -6.57 34.62 -14.00
C GLU A 461 -6.11 34.94 -12.56
N PRO A 462 -6.99 35.11 -11.56
CA PRO A 462 -6.57 35.29 -10.18
C PRO A 462 -5.77 34.10 -9.62
N ALA A 463 -6.11 32.87 -9.97
CA ALA A 463 -5.36 31.68 -9.56
C ALA A 463 -3.99 31.63 -10.24
N TYR A 464 -3.90 32.00 -11.52
CA TYR A 464 -2.63 32.15 -12.22
C TYR A 464 -1.73 33.19 -11.54
N GLU A 465 -2.26 34.38 -11.22
CA GLU A 465 -1.49 35.44 -10.55
C GLU A 465 -1.00 34.98 -9.17
N ALA A 466 -1.85 34.30 -8.41
CA ALA A 466 -1.48 33.73 -7.11
C ALA A 466 -0.36 32.70 -7.23
N LEU A 467 -0.44 31.79 -8.20
CA LEU A 467 0.61 30.81 -8.46
C LEU A 467 1.89 31.47 -8.94
N ALA A 468 1.82 32.40 -9.88
CA ALA A 468 2.97 33.15 -10.41
C ALA A 468 3.69 33.92 -9.30
N ALA A 469 2.93 34.59 -8.41
CA ALA A 469 3.49 35.28 -7.24
C ALA A 469 4.13 34.30 -6.25
N LYS A 470 3.46 33.19 -5.93
CA LYS A 470 3.97 32.12 -5.05
C LYS A 470 5.30 31.58 -5.53
N LEU A 471 5.43 31.37 -6.85
CA LEU A 471 6.61 30.79 -7.46
C LEU A 471 7.66 31.85 -7.86
N GLY A 472 7.35 33.14 -7.76
CA GLY A 472 8.20 34.21 -8.27
C GLY A 472 8.52 34.04 -9.75
N LEU A 473 7.53 33.65 -10.54
CA LEU A 473 7.64 33.42 -11.99
C LEU A 473 7.93 34.72 -12.70
N LYS A 474 8.89 34.67 -13.65
CA LYS A 474 9.30 35.83 -14.44
C LYS A 474 9.09 35.56 -15.93
N GLU A 475 8.87 36.61 -16.72
CA GLU A 475 8.67 36.48 -18.18
C GLU A 475 9.95 35.96 -18.87
N GLU A 476 11.13 36.41 -18.45
CA GLU A 476 12.41 35.93 -18.97
C GLU A 476 12.59 34.42 -18.78
N GLU A 477 11.99 33.85 -17.74
CA GLU A 477 11.99 32.40 -17.50
C GLU A 477 11.17 31.67 -18.56
N ARG A 478 10.00 32.19 -18.96
CA ARG A 478 9.17 31.65 -20.03
C ARG A 478 9.83 31.78 -21.39
N GLU A 479 10.50 32.92 -21.67
CA GLU A 479 11.26 33.12 -22.91
C GLU A 479 12.41 32.09 -23.01
N LEU A 480 13.11 31.85 -21.91
CA LEU A 480 14.17 30.82 -21.86
C LEU A 480 13.58 29.41 -22.14
N TRP A 481 12.45 29.07 -21.57
CA TRP A 481 11.78 27.79 -21.80
C TRP A 481 11.44 27.59 -23.29
N ASN A 482 10.87 28.59 -23.95
CA ASN A 482 10.57 28.55 -25.38
C ASN A 482 11.84 28.29 -26.21
N ARG A 483 12.92 29.02 -25.91
CA ARG A 483 14.22 28.84 -26.58
C ARG A 483 14.78 27.41 -26.37
N ILE A 484 14.64 26.85 -25.17
CA ILE A 484 15.08 25.48 -24.87
C ILE A 484 14.28 24.48 -25.70
N VAL A 485 12.95 24.60 -25.71
CA VAL A 485 12.06 23.71 -26.47
C VAL A 485 12.38 23.70 -27.96
N GLU A 486 12.61 24.88 -28.57
CA GLU A 486 12.93 25.03 -29.99
C GLU A 486 14.32 24.49 -30.36
N ASN A 487 15.26 24.53 -29.41
CA ASN A 487 16.65 24.18 -29.65
C ASN A 487 17.12 22.91 -28.94
N MET A 488 16.23 22.12 -28.34
CA MET A 488 16.62 20.85 -27.72
C MET A 488 17.36 19.96 -28.72
N TYR A 489 18.48 19.41 -28.28
CA TYR A 489 19.34 18.54 -29.09
C TYR A 489 18.66 17.23 -29.43
#